data_b7f7d57ec7dee75ec1d1407e4d4ea91f
#
_entry.id   b7f7d57ec7dee75ec1d1407e4d4ea91f
#
_cell.length_a   1.000
_cell.length_b   1.000
_cell.length_c   1.000
_cell.angle_alpha   90.00
_cell.angle_beta   90.00
_cell.angle_gamma   90.00
#
_symmetry.space_group_name_H-M   'P 1'
#
loop_
_entity.id
_entity.type
_entity.pdbx_description
1 polymer ?
#
loop_
_entity_poly.entity_id
_entity_poly.type
_entity_poly.pdbx_seq_one_letter_code
_entity_poly.pdbx_strand_id
1 'polypeptide(L)'
;INSSKILNKLKLKKNKYFLISIHREENVDNEEKIKILISTIKSLKKNYNFKIIITNHPRFKKQSSILKNSNKILLCKPFGYLDYIKLQKNAYCTLSDSGTIAEECSIFNFPAVCIRDSIERPEALDSGSIILTGINEKNIINSIELTKNLNKNSNEIPADYSIGNTSDRVVKLIQGLSNLKNSWLGIDNK
;
A
#
# COMPACT_ATOMS: atom_id res chain seq x y z
N ILE A 1 6.23 -13.75 9.13
CA ILE A 1 6.18 -13.64 7.67
C ILE A 1 6.66 -14.95 7.04
N ASN A 2 7.80 -15.50 7.46
CA ASN A 2 8.37 -16.71 6.86
C ASN A 2 7.48 -17.96 7.02
N SER A 3 6.78 -18.08 8.13
CA SER A 3 5.86 -19.19 8.44
C SER A 3 4.55 -19.17 7.67
N SER A 4 4.19 -18.05 7.05
CA SER A 4 2.95 -17.94 6.28
C SER A 4 2.95 -18.84 5.05
N LYS A 5 1.87 -19.62 4.88
CA LYS A 5 1.63 -20.51 3.74
C LYS A 5 0.69 -19.89 2.69
N ILE A 6 0.45 -18.57 2.74
CA ILE A 6 -0.58 -17.90 1.93
C ILE A 6 -0.34 -18.05 0.42
N LEU A 7 0.93 -18.01 -0.03
CA LEU A 7 1.24 -18.18 -1.46
C LEU A 7 0.79 -19.55 -1.97
N ASN A 8 1.04 -20.62 -1.20
CA ASN A 8 0.60 -21.97 -1.55
C ASN A 8 -0.93 -22.08 -1.53
N LYS A 9 -1.58 -21.51 -0.49
CA LYS A 9 -3.04 -21.50 -0.36
C LYS A 9 -3.73 -20.85 -1.55
N LEU A 10 -3.18 -19.76 -2.08
CA LEU A 10 -3.71 -19.03 -3.23
C LEU A 10 -3.11 -19.51 -4.57
N LYS A 11 -2.25 -20.54 -4.54
CA LYS A 11 -1.53 -21.05 -5.73
C LYS A 11 -0.84 -19.92 -6.49
N LEU A 12 -0.06 -19.09 -5.79
CA LEU A 12 0.69 -17.94 -6.32
C LEU A 12 2.15 -18.30 -6.51
N LYS A 13 2.75 -17.76 -7.57
CA LYS A 13 4.19 -17.79 -7.82
C LYS A 13 4.78 -16.41 -7.53
N LYS A 14 5.94 -16.38 -6.87
CA LYS A 14 6.69 -15.14 -6.59
C LYS A 14 6.88 -14.32 -7.87
N ASN A 15 6.68 -13.02 -7.79
CA ASN A 15 6.79 -12.04 -8.89
C ASN A 15 5.88 -12.34 -10.11
N LYS A 16 4.78 -13.10 -9.93
CA LYS A 16 3.83 -13.45 -10.99
C LYS A 16 2.38 -13.13 -10.60
N TYR A 17 2.20 -12.12 -9.77
CA TYR A 17 0.87 -11.58 -9.43
C TYR A 17 0.97 -10.13 -8.98
N PHE A 18 -0.11 -9.39 -9.13
CA PHE A 18 -0.33 -8.09 -8.53
C PHE A 18 -1.13 -8.24 -7.25
N LEU A 19 -0.81 -7.42 -6.26
CA LEU A 19 -1.62 -7.25 -5.05
C LEU A 19 -2.23 -5.86 -5.08
N ILE A 20 -3.56 -5.77 -4.98
CA ILE A 20 -4.29 -4.50 -5.02
C ILE A 20 -5.13 -4.36 -3.75
N SER A 21 -4.96 -3.26 -3.05
CA SER A 21 -5.72 -2.91 -1.85
C SER A 21 -6.28 -1.50 -1.98
N ILE A 22 -7.62 -1.42 -2.05
CA ILE A 22 -8.34 -0.15 -2.23
C ILE A 22 -9.44 -0.10 -1.18
N HIS A 23 -9.42 0.90 -0.32
CA HIS A 23 -10.37 1.01 0.79
C HIS A 23 -10.71 2.44 1.20
N ARG A 24 -9.97 3.46 0.71
CA ARG A 24 -10.23 4.85 1.06
C ARG A 24 -11.52 5.37 0.44
N GLU A 25 -12.30 6.11 1.24
CA GLU A 25 -13.58 6.69 0.84
C GLU A 25 -13.45 7.55 -0.41
N GLU A 26 -12.44 8.41 -0.44
CA GLU A 26 -12.12 9.31 -1.55
C GLU A 26 -11.92 8.60 -2.90
N ASN A 27 -11.61 7.30 -2.86
CA ASN A 27 -11.41 6.46 -4.05
C ASN A 27 -12.63 5.59 -4.37
N VAL A 28 -13.22 4.95 -3.33
CA VAL A 28 -14.28 3.96 -3.54
C VAL A 28 -15.67 4.57 -3.61
N ASP A 29 -15.86 5.81 -3.16
CA ASP A 29 -17.12 6.52 -3.21
C ASP A 29 -17.20 7.48 -4.43
N ASN A 30 -16.12 7.59 -5.21
CA ASN A 30 -16.06 8.38 -6.44
C ASN A 30 -16.19 7.46 -7.68
N GLU A 31 -17.30 7.60 -8.42
CA GLU A 31 -17.59 6.76 -9.58
C GLU A 31 -16.55 6.86 -10.70
N GLU A 32 -16.00 8.04 -10.95
CA GLU A 32 -14.98 8.24 -11.99
C GLU A 32 -13.68 7.54 -11.61
N LYS A 33 -13.23 7.71 -10.36
CA LYS A 33 -12.05 7.01 -9.85
C LYS A 33 -12.22 5.50 -9.91
N ILE A 34 -13.40 4.98 -9.58
CA ILE A 34 -13.70 3.55 -9.68
C ILE A 34 -13.63 3.07 -11.14
N LYS A 35 -14.17 3.81 -12.09
CA LYS A 35 -14.08 3.46 -13.52
C LYS A 35 -12.61 3.38 -13.97
N ILE A 36 -11.79 4.34 -13.56
CA ILE A 36 -10.34 4.33 -13.86
C ILE A 36 -9.65 3.11 -13.22
N LEU A 37 -9.93 2.82 -11.95
CA LEU A 37 -9.37 1.66 -11.25
C LEU A 37 -9.75 0.34 -11.93
N ILE A 38 -11.02 0.18 -12.32
CA ILE A 38 -11.49 -1.00 -13.04
C ILE A 38 -10.81 -1.11 -14.41
N SER A 39 -10.66 0.00 -15.13
CA SER A 39 -9.92 0.07 -16.40
C SER A 39 -8.47 -0.34 -16.20
N THR A 40 -7.79 0.21 -15.20
CA THR A 40 -6.41 -0.14 -14.82
C THR A 40 -6.28 -1.65 -14.57
N ILE A 41 -7.17 -2.24 -13.78
CA ILE A 41 -7.15 -3.68 -13.48
C ILE A 41 -7.33 -4.51 -14.77
N LYS A 42 -8.22 -4.09 -15.67
CA LYS A 42 -8.41 -4.75 -16.96
C LYS A 42 -7.16 -4.64 -17.85
N SER A 43 -6.51 -3.49 -17.87
CA SER A 43 -5.26 -3.26 -18.62
C SER A 43 -4.11 -4.10 -18.05
N LEU A 44 -3.96 -4.19 -16.74
CA LEU A 44 -2.99 -5.09 -16.11
C LEU A 44 -3.25 -6.55 -16.47
N LYS A 45 -4.51 -6.98 -16.46
CA LYS A 45 -4.88 -8.33 -16.89
C LYS A 45 -4.54 -8.62 -18.35
N LYS A 46 -4.71 -7.62 -19.22
CA LYS A 46 -4.43 -7.72 -20.66
C LYS A 46 -2.92 -7.77 -20.95
N ASN A 47 -2.16 -6.90 -20.29
CA ASN A 47 -0.73 -6.70 -20.56
C ASN A 47 0.16 -7.75 -19.88
N TYR A 48 -0.31 -8.35 -18.77
CA TYR A 48 0.46 -9.33 -18.01
C TYR A 48 -0.29 -10.66 -17.90
N ASN A 49 0.44 -11.75 -18.08
CA ASN A 49 -0.11 -13.09 -17.83
C ASN A 49 -0.02 -13.46 -16.35
N PHE A 50 -0.42 -12.56 -15.45
CA PHE A 50 -0.32 -12.69 -14.01
C PHE A 50 -1.69 -12.78 -13.35
N LYS A 51 -1.73 -13.36 -12.14
CA LYS A 51 -2.90 -13.25 -11.26
C LYS A 51 -2.98 -11.87 -10.66
N ILE A 52 -4.18 -11.42 -10.37
CA ILE A 52 -4.45 -10.15 -9.69
C ILE A 52 -5.23 -10.48 -8.42
N ILE A 53 -4.63 -10.20 -7.27
CA ILE A 53 -5.24 -10.40 -5.96
C ILE A 53 -5.78 -9.05 -5.51
N ILE A 54 -7.07 -8.98 -5.24
CA ILE A 54 -7.71 -7.77 -4.74
C ILE A 54 -8.22 -8.03 -3.34
N THR A 55 -7.75 -7.27 -2.35
CA THR A 55 -8.33 -7.29 -1.01
C THR A 55 -9.67 -6.56 -1.05
N ASN A 56 -10.74 -7.33 -0.87
CA ASN A 56 -12.09 -6.82 -1.07
C ASN A 56 -12.63 -6.18 0.20
N HIS A 57 -12.35 -4.90 0.38
CA HIS A 57 -12.98 -4.11 1.44
C HIS A 57 -14.51 -3.99 1.17
N PRO A 58 -15.37 -3.97 2.20
CA PRO A 58 -16.83 -3.88 2.03
C PRO A 58 -17.28 -2.75 1.09
N ARG A 59 -16.65 -1.59 1.15
CA ARG A 59 -16.93 -0.43 0.29
C ARG A 59 -16.66 -0.68 -1.19
N PHE A 60 -15.64 -1.45 -1.54
CA PHE A 60 -15.27 -1.76 -2.93
C PHE A 60 -15.98 -3.03 -3.46
N LYS A 61 -16.69 -3.77 -2.59
CA LYS A 61 -17.29 -5.07 -2.92
C LYS A 61 -18.30 -5.01 -4.06
N LYS A 62 -19.15 -4.00 -4.08
CA LYS A 62 -20.20 -3.82 -5.10
C LYS A 62 -19.55 -3.58 -6.46
N GLN A 63 -18.61 -2.65 -6.53
CA GLN A 63 -17.95 -2.24 -7.76
C GLN A 63 -17.00 -3.32 -8.32
N SER A 64 -16.32 -4.03 -7.44
CA SER A 64 -15.42 -5.13 -7.84
C SER A 64 -16.16 -6.36 -8.39
N SER A 65 -17.47 -6.45 -8.20
CA SER A 65 -18.28 -7.57 -8.72
C SER A 65 -18.17 -7.73 -10.24
N ILE A 66 -17.97 -6.63 -10.97
CA ILE A 66 -17.75 -6.61 -12.42
C ILE A 66 -16.49 -7.41 -12.83
N LEU A 67 -15.54 -7.57 -11.90
CA LEU A 67 -14.26 -8.25 -12.12
C LEU A 67 -14.33 -9.76 -11.86
N LYS A 68 -15.44 -10.27 -11.29
CA LYS A 68 -15.58 -11.69 -10.89
C LYS A 68 -15.49 -12.69 -12.02
N ASN A 69 -15.82 -12.31 -13.24
CA ASN A 69 -15.85 -13.21 -14.40
C ASN A 69 -14.47 -13.51 -14.99
N SER A 70 -13.43 -13.45 -14.18
CA SER A 70 -12.07 -13.71 -14.63
C SER A 70 -11.35 -14.69 -13.72
N ASN A 71 -10.89 -15.79 -14.29
CA ASN A 71 -10.07 -16.79 -13.59
C ASN A 71 -8.70 -16.28 -13.11
N LYS A 72 -8.26 -15.12 -13.60
CA LYS A 72 -7.01 -14.46 -13.18
C LYS A 72 -7.19 -13.47 -12.05
N ILE A 73 -8.42 -13.04 -11.73
CA ILE A 73 -8.71 -12.06 -10.69
C ILE A 73 -9.31 -12.79 -9.48
N LEU A 74 -8.66 -12.66 -8.35
CA LEU A 74 -9.08 -13.23 -7.08
C LEU A 74 -9.51 -12.11 -6.13
N LEU A 75 -10.81 -12.04 -5.84
CA LEU A 75 -11.36 -11.16 -4.82
C LEU A 75 -11.28 -11.87 -3.46
N CYS A 76 -10.41 -11.40 -2.59
CA CYS A 76 -10.15 -12.02 -1.31
C CYS A 76 -10.69 -11.16 -0.16
N LYS A 77 -11.13 -11.78 0.93
CA LYS A 77 -11.34 -11.08 2.21
C LYS A 77 -10.01 -10.49 2.68
N PRO A 78 -10.03 -9.45 3.54
CA PRO A 78 -8.81 -8.94 4.16
C PRO A 78 -7.99 -10.07 4.78
N PHE A 79 -6.68 -10.00 4.60
CA PHE A 79 -5.74 -10.97 5.15
C PHE A 79 -5.29 -10.54 6.54
N GLY A 80 -4.86 -11.50 7.36
CA GLY A 80 -4.08 -11.19 8.56
C GLY A 80 -2.73 -10.55 8.19
N TYR A 81 -2.17 -9.75 9.11
CA TYR A 81 -0.97 -8.95 8.87
C TYR A 81 0.21 -9.75 8.28
N LEU A 82 0.55 -10.90 8.87
CA LEU A 82 1.69 -11.70 8.40
C LEU A 82 1.48 -12.26 6.98
N ASP A 83 0.25 -12.67 6.66
CA ASP A 83 -0.11 -13.14 5.33
C ASP A 83 -0.07 -12.00 4.32
N TYR A 84 -0.54 -10.81 4.71
CA TYR A 84 -0.56 -9.63 3.85
C TYR A 84 0.85 -9.16 3.51
N ILE A 85 1.74 -9.03 4.49
CA ILE A 85 3.16 -8.68 4.25
C ILE A 85 3.85 -9.76 3.38
N LYS A 86 3.53 -11.05 3.61
CA LYS A 86 4.04 -12.12 2.75
C LYS A 86 3.60 -11.94 1.30
N LEU A 87 2.35 -11.55 1.07
CA LEU A 87 1.82 -11.27 -0.27
C LEU A 87 2.52 -10.04 -0.88
N GLN A 88 2.68 -8.95 -0.14
CA GLN A 88 3.36 -7.74 -0.61
C GLN A 88 4.80 -8.03 -1.05
N LYS A 89 5.59 -8.70 -0.20
CA LYS A 89 7.01 -9.02 -0.47
C LYS A 89 7.23 -9.92 -1.69
N ASN A 90 6.22 -10.66 -2.10
CA ASN A 90 6.31 -11.61 -3.20
C ASN A 90 5.48 -11.21 -4.43
N ALA A 91 4.79 -10.09 -4.39
CA ALA A 91 4.06 -9.53 -5.53
C ALA A 91 5.03 -9.04 -6.63
N TYR A 92 4.55 -9.00 -7.86
CA TYR A 92 5.23 -8.28 -8.94
C TYR A 92 5.27 -6.78 -8.62
N CYS A 93 4.11 -6.24 -8.22
CA CYS A 93 3.97 -4.90 -7.68
C CYS A 93 2.72 -4.87 -6.79
N THR A 94 2.77 -4.09 -5.71
CA THR A 94 1.61 -3.80 -4.85
C THR A 94 1.06 -2.43 -5.20
N LEU A 95 -0.25 -2.34 -5.46
CA LEU A 95 -0.99 -1.09 -5.63
C LEU A 95 -1.85 -0.88 -4.40
N SER A 96 -1.68 0.24 -3.71
CA SER A 96 -2.43 0.49 -2.48
C SER A 96 -2.74 1.96 -2.27
N ASP A 97 -3.90 2.23 -1.65
CA ASP A 97 -4.28 3.54 -1.12
C ASP A 97 -4.11 3.62 0.41
N SER A 98 -3.50 2.60 1.03
CA SER A 98 -3.15 2.61 2.44
C SER A 98 -2.03 3.60 2.73
N GLY A 99 -2.12 4.33 3.87
CA GLY A 99 -1.01 5.16 4.33
C GLY A 99 0.24 4.35 4.68
N THR A 100 0.05 3.15 5.26
CA THR A 100 1.16 2.30 5.71
C THR A 100 1.97 1.66 4.59
N ILE A 101 1.50 1.75 3.33
CA ILE A 101 2.25 1.19 2.20
C ILE A 101 3.64 1.83 2.05
N ALA A 102 3.77 3.09 2.45
CA ALA A 102 5.02 3.83 2.40
C ALA A 102 6.08 3.22 3.34
N GLU A 103 5.71 2.99 4.60
CA GLU A 103 6.59 2.34 5.59
C GLU A 103 6.85 0.88 5.20
N GLU A 104 5.80 0.15 4.84
CA GLU A 104 5.89 -1.27 4.51
C GLU A 104 6.81 -1.54 3.31
N CYS A 105 6.67 -0.75 2.22
CA CYS A 105 7.51 -0.95 1.04
C CYS A 105 8.97 -0.56 1.29
N SER A 106 9.22 0.49 2.09
CA SER A 106 10.56 0.93 2.47
C SER A 106 11.26 -0.09 3.36
N ILE A 107 10.60 -0.52 4.45
CA ILE A 107 11.17 -1.46 5.44
C ILE A 107 11.37 -2.85 4.85
N PHE A 108 10.41 -3.34 4.08
CA PHE A 108 10.46 -4.71 3.53
C PHE A 108 11.02 -4.80 2.11
N ASN A 109 11.35 -3.68 1.49
CA ASN A 109 11.95 -3.56 0.16
C ASN A 109 11.21 -4.38 -0.92
N PHE A 110 9.94 -4.02 -1.16
CA PHE A 110 9.15 -4.60 -2.24
C PHE A 110 8.58 -3.53 -3.17
N PRO A 111 8.33 -3.84 -4.46
CA PRO A 111 7.78 -2.89 -5.42
C PRO A 111 6.36 -2.47 -5.02
N ALA A 112 6.14 -1.17 -4.88
CA ALA A 112 4.83 -0.62 -4.56
C ALA A 112 4.55 0.69 -5.32
N VAL A 113 3.27 0.94 -5.57
CA VAL A 113 2.74 2.17 -6.14
C VAL A 113 1.60 2.65 -5.24
N CYS A 114 1.67 3.90 -4.80
CA CYS A 114 0.63 4.53 -4.01
C CYS A 114 -0.38 5.19 -4.95
N ILE A 115 -1.63 4.68 -4.94
CA ILE A 115 -2.72 5.14 -5.81
C ILE A 115 -3.59 6.18 -5.09
N ARG A 116 -2.95 7.26 -4.63
CA ARG A 116 -3.58 8.38 -3.94
C ARG A 116 -3.22 9.69 -4.61
N ASP A 117 -4.01 10.73 -4.34
CA ASP A 117 -3.71 12.10 -4.79
C ASP A 117 -2.77 12.84 -3.84
N SER A 118 -2.65 12.38 -2.59
CA SER A 118 -1.75 12.92 -1.56
C SER A 118 -1.24 11.83 -0.63
N ILE A 119 -0.13 12.10 0.04
CA ILE A 119 0.47 11.21 1.02
C ILE A 119 0.93 12.01 2.24
N GLU A 120 0.72 11.48 3.43
CA GLU A 120 1.13 12.09 4.71
C GLU A 120 2.56 11.70 5.12
N ARG A 121 3.29 11.01 4.26
CA ARG A 121 4.63 10.45 4.51
C ARG A 121 5.60 10.85 3.39
N PRO A 122 5.96 12.14 3.33
CA PRO A 122 6.82 12.66 2.26
C PRO A 122 8.19 12.00 2.22
N GLU A 123 8.71 11.56 3.36
CA GLU A 123 10.01 10.90 3.49
C GLU A 123 10.14 9.64 2.62
N ALA A 124 9.03 8.93 2.36
CA ALA A 124 9.04 7.77 1.47
C ALA A 124 9.11 8.17 -0.02
N LEU A 125 8.59 9.35 -0.37
CA LEU A 125 8.75 9.93 -1.71
C LEU A 125 10.18 10.46 -1.90
N ASP A 126 10.69 11.19 -0.92
CA ASP A 126 12.03 11.80 -0.95
C ASP A 126 13.13 10.74 -1.07
N SER A 127 12.96 9.60 -0.39
CA SER A 127 13.89 8.46 -0.51
C SER A 127 13.70 7.64 -1.79
N GLY A 128 12.68 7.92 -2.61
CA GLY A 128 12.34 7.14 -3.79
C GLY A 128 11.81 5.72 -3.50
N SER A 129 11.40 5.45 -2.25
CA SER A 129 10.91 4.13 -1.85
C SER A 129 9.54 3.79 -2.45
N ILE A 130 8.73 4.80 -2.79
CA ILE A 130 7.40 4.65 -3.37
C ILE A 130 7.12 5.72 -4.42
N ILE A 131 6.25 5.41 -5.37
CA ILE A 131 5.75 6.36 -6.36
C ILE A 131 4.29 6.68 -6.05
N LEU A 132 3.97 7.97 -5.95
CA LEU A 132 2.61 8.50 -5.82
C LEU A 132 2.06 8.80 -7.22
N THR A 133 0.93 8.19 -7.60
CA THR A 133 0.42 8.27 -8.99
C THR A 133 -0.91 8.99 -9.14
N GLY A 134 -1.62 9.22 -8.03
CA GLY A 134 -3.04 9.49 -8.14
C GLY A 134 -3.81 8.31 -8.74
N ILE A 135 -5.08 8.52 -9.01
CA ILE A 135 -5.92 7.57 -9.74
C ILE A 135 -5.90 7.93 -11.23
N ASN A 136 -4.80 7.61 -11.88
CA ASN A 136 -4.61 7.79 -13.32
C ASN A 136 -4.01 6.51 -13.92
N GLU A 137 -4.73 5.88 -14.85
CA GLU A 137 -4.34 4.59 -15.43
C GLU A 137 -2.94 4.62 -16.06
N LYS A 138 -2.65 5.63 -16.86
CA LYS A 138 -1.35 5.77 -17.55
C LYS A 138 -0.21 5.92 -16.54
N ASN A 139 -0.39 6.78 -15.54
CA ASN A 139 0.61 6.98 -14.49
C ASN A 139 0.85 5.71 -13.69
N ILE A 140 -0.22 5.00 -13.31
CA ILE A 140 -0.11 3.74 -12.57
C ILE A 140 0.68 2.70 -13.37
N ILE A 141 0.36 2.50 -14.65
CA ILE A 141 1.03 1.51 -15.49
C ILE A 141 2.51 1.88 -15.69
N ASN A 142 2.81 3.13 -16.01
CA ASN A 142 4.19 3.61 -16.18
C ASN A 142 4.99 3.47 -14.88
N SER A 143 4.38 3.75 -13.73
CA SER A 143 5.04 3.64 -12.43
C SER A 143 5.33 2.19 -12.04
N ILE A 144 4.47 1.25 -12.40
CA ILE A 144 4.73 -0.18 -12.22
C ILE A 144 5.99 -0.60 -12.99
N GLU A 145 6.10 -0.19 -14.27
CA GLU A 145 7.26 -0.50 -15.10
C GLU A 145 8.53 0.16 -14.56
N LEU A 146 8.44 1.43 -14.18
CA LEU A 146 9.56 2.17 -13.60
C LEU A 146 10.05 1.51 -12.31
N THR A 147 9.15 1.23 -11.37
CA THR A 147 9.48 0.59 -10.08
C THR A 147 10.12 -0.78 -10.27
N LYS A 148 9.80 -1.48 -11.37
CA LYS A 148 10.38 -2.78 -11.67
C LYS A 148 11.78 -2.68 -12.25
N ASN A 149 12.05 -1.65 -13.05
CA ASN A 149 13.31 -1.46 -13.77
C ASN A 149 14.36 -0.73 -12.92
N LEU A 150 13.93 0.03 -11.91
CA LEU A 150 14.87 0.68 -10.98
C LEU A 150 15.58 -0.34 -10.10
N ASN A 151 16.83 -0.09 -9.84
CA ASN A 151 17.70 -0.95 -9.03
C ASN A 151 17.24 -0.89 -7.56
N LYS A 152 16.68 -2.00 -7.05
CA LYS A 152 16.18 -2.10 -5.69
C LYS A 152 17.22 -1.88 -4.58
N ASN A 153 18.51 -1.97 -4.94
CA ASN A 153 19.62 -1.83 -4.00
C ASN A 153 19.96 -0.37 -3.66
N SER A 154 19.32 0.59 -4.33
CA SER A 154 19.55 2.02 -4.12
C SER A 154 18.55 2.69 -3.16
N ASN A 155 17.49 2.00 -2.78
CA ASN A 155 16.51 2.60 -1.89
C ASN A 155 17.00 2.50 -0.44
N GLU A 156 17.43 3.63 0.10
CA GLU A 156 17.70 3.75 1.53
C GLU A 156 16.38 3.76 2.30
N ILE A 157 16.34 3.05 3.42
CA ILE A 157 15.19 3.14 4.33
C ILE A 157 15.23 4.53 4.97
N PRO A 158 14.16 5.33 4.89
CA PRO A 158 14.11 6.61 5.59
C PRO A 158 14.52 6.46 7.05
N ALA A 159 15.31 7.40 7.56
CA ALA A 159 15.80 7.35 8.93
C ALA A 159 14.67 7.20 9.95
N ASP A 160 13.54 7.87 9.69
CA ASP A 160 12.34 7.81 10.53
C ASP A 160 11.71 6.41 10.62
N TYR A 161 11.91 5.55 9.62
CA TYR A 161 11.40 4.18 9.61
C TYR A 161 12.39 3.17 10.20
N SER A 162 13.62 3.55 10.47
CA SER A 162 14.68 2.70 11.01
C SER A 162 14.86 2.83 12.52
N ILE A 163 14.03 3.63 13.20
CA ILE A 163 14.14 3.90 14.62
C ILE A 163 13.69 2.68 15.45
N GLY A 164 14.64 2.07 16.18
CA GLY A 164 14.36 0.86 16.97
C GLY A 164 13.72 1.08 18.34
N ASN A 165 13.72 2.32 18.86
CA ASN A 165 13.23 2.64 20.21
C ASN A 165 12.05 3.62 20.22
N THR A 166 11.14 3.50 19.26
CA THR A 166 10.00 4.41 19.11
C THR A 166 9.10 4.43 20.34
N SER A 167 8.80 3.27 20.95
CA SER A 167 8.00 3.18 22.16
C SER A 167 8.60 3.96 23.33
N ASP A 168 9.91 3.83 23.54
CA ASP A 168 10.61 4.57 24.61
C ASP A 168 10.57 6.07 24.39
N ARG A 169 10.70 6.51 23.13
CA ARG A 169 10.57 7.93 22.76
C ARG A 169 9.17 8.44 23.05
N VAL A 170 8.13 7.70 22.68
CA VAL A 170 6.74 8.06 22.94
C VAL A 170 6.47 8.16 24.43
N VAL A 171 6.94 7.20 25.24
CA VAL A 171 6.80 7.24 26.70
C VAL A 171 7.48 8.49 27.27
N LYS A 172 8.72 8.80 26.85
CA LYS A 172 9.44 9.99 27.32
C LYS A 172 8.71 11.29 26.95
N LEU A 173 8.15 11.37 25.73
CA LEU A 173 7.36 12.53 25.29
C LEU A 173 6.11 12.69 26.17
N ILE A 174 5.37 11.61 26.40
CA ILE A 174 4.16 11.64 27.24
C ILE A 174 4.52 12.08 28.66
N GLN A 175 5.53 11.48 29.27
CA GLN A 175 5.96 11.81 30.64
C GLN A 175 6.49 13.22 30.77
N GLY A 176 7.27 13.69 29.78
CA GLY A 176 7.89 15.01 29.83
C GLY A 176 6.95 16.16 29.45
N LEU A 177 6.03 15.94 28.51
CA LEU A 177 5.26 17.02 27.90
C LEU A 177 3.81 17.10 28.36
N SER A 178 3.26 16.04 28.98
CA SER A 178 1.84 16.02 29.37
C SER A 178 1.45 17.20 30.28
N ASN A 179 2.32 17.57 31.20
CA ASN A 179 2.08 18.69 32.13
C ASN A 179 2.36 20.07 31.51
N LEU A 180 3.10 20.13 30.38
CA LEU A 180 3.48 21.38 29.72
C LEU A 180 2.52 21.77 28.59
N LYS A 181 1.69 20.85 28.13
CA LYS A 181 0.81 21.04 26.98
C LYS A 181 -0.10 22.26 27.11
N ASN A 182 -0.75 22.41 28.28
CA ASN A 182 -1.68 23.52 28.50
C ASN A 182 -0.96 24.86 28.49
N SER A 183 0.23 24.91 29.12
CA SER A 183 1.09 26.12 29.11
C SER A 183 1.48 26.51 27.67
N TRP A 184 1.87 25.55 26.84
CA TRP A 184 2.24 25.82 25.45
C TRP A 184 1.07 26.25 24.57
N LEU A 185 -0.13 25.82 24.89
CA LEU A 185 -1.36 26.22 24.19
C LEU A 185 -1.96 27.52 24.74
N GLY A 186 -1.33 28.15 25.75
CA GLY A 186 -1.87 29.35 26.42
C GLY A 186 -3.17 29.06 27.20
N ILE A 187 -3.41 27.81 27.58
CA ILE A 187 -4.56 27.40 28.38
C ILE A 187 -4.15 27.46 29.84
N ASP A 188 -4.61 28.49 30.54
CA ASP A 188 -4.40 28.59 31.98
C ASP A 188 -5.16 27.48 32.70
N ASN A 189 -4.46 26.71 33.53
CA ASN A 189 -5.08 25.81 34.49
C ASN A 189 -5.80 26.67 35.56
N LYS A 190 -7.11 26.88 35.42
CA LYS A 190 -7.94 27.41 36.47
C LYS A 190 -8.30 26.30 37.45
#